data_a49422d658a564e0b7c7332b85f7444b
#
_entry.id   a49422d658a564e0b7c7332b85f7444b
#
_cell.length_a   1.000
_cell.length_b   1.000
_cell.length_c   1.000
_cell.angle_alpha   90.00
_cell.angle_beta   90.00
_cell.angle_gamma   90.00
#
_symmetry.space_group_name_H-M   'P 1'
#
loop_
_entity.id
_entity.type
_entity.pdbx_description
1 polymer ?
#
loop_
_entity_poly.entity_id
_entity_poly.type
_entity_poly.pdbx_seq_one_letter_code
_entity_poly.pdbx_strand_id
1 'polypeptide(L)'
;KTPFSVLRTQLCLDASHMDPANELRRQFGAAAIKASEREKGGGLPSRAGSRSRENRGANLNSNMRVRTVLCTPKPTWPDLNRSFVGMSMTTDEMPGGARVCNWVHSRAYKQAQFQFAQAVSSYDTQSLVALMRVFPWHVDTLLQLSAVSRYQGDLGQAGDFLDRALFAMERSAVPTFVSGLTSSSGPPMCDFQRAENRAFWLAVHRNIDLFGRRGTWRTSLEWCKLLFALDMTDPHGILLWIDFLAIKSRQLDWFLAFIDALDAYRNSNKVALETPSSSSLDKLKSAAHDTTHGSLDWSVGLSFARALALRGTKAPSSDAALSLAIVRHPRAAILLADKLDV
;
A
#
# COMPACT_ATOMS: atom_id res chain seq x y z
N LYS A 1 20.56 -18.12 -4.18
CA LYS A 1 19.43 -17.18 -4.38
C LYS A 1 20.01 -15.84 -4.83
N THR A 2 19.43 -15.22 -5.86
CA THR A 2 19.85 -13.89 -6.31
C THR A 2 19.44 -12.83 -5.26
N PRO A 3 20.17 -11.70 -5.12
CA PRO A 3 19.79 -10.61 -4.21
C PRO A 3 18.33 -10.14 -4.43
N PHE A 4 17.91 -10.10 -5.69
CA PHE A 4 16.52 -9.80 -6.07
C PHE A 4 15.52 -10.79 -5.44
N SER A 5 15.77 -12.11 -5.55
CA SER A 5 14.86 -13.12 -4.99
C SER A 5 14.83 -13.11 -3.47
N VAL A 6 15.96 -12.76 -2.81
CA VAL A 6 16.02 -12.60 -1.35
C VAL A 6 15.18 -11.41 -0.91
N LEU A 7 15.34 -10.25 -1.56
CA LEU A 7 14.55 -9.05 -1.26
C LEU A 7 13.05 -9.31 -1.48
N ARG A 8 12.68 -9.96 -2.59
CA ARG A 8 11.28 -10.33 -2.86
C ARG A 8 10.67 -11.21 -1.76
N THR A 9 11.45 -12.12 -1.21
CA THR A 9 11.01 -12.97 -0.08
C THR A 9 10.71 -12.13 1.17
N GLN A 10 11.48 -11.06 1.45
CA GLN A 10 11.21 -10.16 2.57
C GLN A 10 9.93 -9.32 2.35
N LEU A 11 9.52 -9.13 1.11
CA LEU A 11 8.32 -8.37 0.75
C LEU A 11 7.05 -9.23 0.66
N CYS A 12 7.10 -10.52 1.03
CA CYS A 12 5.92 -11.37 1.13
C CYS A 12 4.92 -10.79 2.13
N LEU A 13 3.65 -10.77 1.76
CA LEU A 13 2.57 -10.22 2.59
C LEU A 13 1.98 -11.30 3.49
N ASP A 14 1.70 -10.93 4.72
CA ASP A 14 0.90 -11.74 5.64
C ASP A 14 -0.59 -11.36 5.51
N ALA A 15 -1.35 -12.24 4.85
CA ALA A 15 -2.79 -12.05 4.63
C ALA A 15 -3.57 -11.79 5.93
N SER A 16 -3.12 -12.32 7.07
CA SER A 16 -3.78 -12.13 8.36
C SER A 16 -3.66 -10.71 8.90
N HIS A 17 -2.69 -9.94 8.38
CA HIS A 17 -2.41 -8.56 8.77
C HIS A 17 -2.79 -7.52 7.69
N MET A 18 -3.37 -7.96 6.56
CA MET A 18 -3.86 -7.04 5.53
C MET A 18 -5.15 -6.33 5.93
N ASP A 19 -5.95 -6.93 6.81
CA ASP A 19 -7.21 -6.36 7.31
C ASP A 19 -6.98 -5.63 8.65
N PRO A 20 -7.20 -4.30 8.72
CA PRO A 20 -7.04 -3.53 9.94
C PRO A 20 -8.00 -3.96 11.07
N ALA A 21 -9.16 -4.53 10.73
CA ALA A 21 -10.08 -5.03 11.73
C ALA A 21 -9.50 -6.20 12.54
N ASN A 22 -8.66 -7.02 11.91
CA ASN A 22 -7.97 -8.11 12.61
C ASN A 22 -6.94 -7.59 13.61
N GLU A 23 -6.21 -6.52 13.27
CA GLU A 23 -5.26 -5.88 14.17
C GLU A 23 -5.98 -5.23 15.35
N LEU A 24 -7.06 -4.48 15.10
CA LEU A 24 -7.89 -3.88 16.16
C LEU A 24 -8.49 -4.93 17.10
N ARG A 25 -8.96 -6.06 16.56
CA ARG A 25 -9.45 -7.17 17.41
C ARG A 25 -8.37 -7.76 18.31
N ARG A 26 -7.12 -7.81 17.83
CA ARG A 26 -5.97 -8.27 18.65
C ARG A 26 -5.59 -7.25 19.72
N GLN A 27 -5.68 -5.95 19.42
CA GLN A 27 -5.33 -4.87 20.36
C GLN A 27 -6.41 -4.65 21.42
N PHE A 28 -7.68 -4.62 21.06
CA PHE A 28 -8.80 -4.21 21.92
C PHE A 28 -9.75 -5.35 22.29
N GLY A 29 -9.56 -6.53 21.72
CA GLY A 29 -10.45 -7.68 21.89
C GLY A 29 -11.66 -7.66 20.95
N ALA A 30 -12.12 -8.85 20.56
CA ALA A 30 -13.22 -9.00 19.60
C ALA A 30 -14.57 -8.44 20.13
N ALA A 31 -14.80 -8.49 21.45
CA ALA A 31 -16.03 -8.00 22.06
C ALA A 31 -16.16 -6.47 21.99
N ALA A 32 -15.07 -5.73 22.27
CA ALA A 32 -15.04 -4.28 22.22
C ALA A 32 -15.28 -3.75 20.81
N ILE A 33 -14.63 -4.34 19.81
CA ILE A 33 -14.82 -3.96 18.40
C ILE A 33 -16.26 -4.22 17.94
N LYS A 34 -16.83 -5.38 18.30
CA LYS A 34 -18.21 -5.71 17.97
C LYS A 34 -19.24 -4.79 18.64
N ALA A 35 -18.96 -4.31 19.85
CA ALA A 35 -19.77 -3.30 20.53
C ALA A 35 -19.72 -1.96 19.79
N SER A 36 -18.53 -1.46 19.46
CA SER A 36 -18.34 -0.22 18.69
C SER A 36 -18.98 -0.27 17.29
N GLU A 37 -18.93 -1.42 16.62
CA GLU A 37 -19.61 -1.61 15.31
C GLU A 37 -21.14 -1.54 15.45
N ARG A 38 -21.69 -2.03 16.57
CA ARG A 38 -23.14 -1.95 16.87
C ARG A 38 -23.58 -0.53 17.16
N GLU A 39 -22.78 0.24 17.89
CA GLU A 39 -23.06 1.66 18.18
C GLU A 39 -23.04 2.52 16.92
N LYS A 40 -22.07 2.30 16.04
CA LYS A 40 -21.98 3.00 14.74
C LYS A 40 -23.07 2.61 13.77
N GLY A 41 -23.65 1.42 13.91
CA GLY A 41 -24.74 0.91 13.07
C GLY A 41 -26.14 1.45 13.40
N GLY A 42 -26.29 2.36 14.38
CA GLY A 42 -27.51 3.16 14.67
C GLY A 42 -28.87 2.42 14.63
N GLY A 43 -28.90 1.12 14.86
CA GLY A 43 -30.12 0.31 14.84
C GLY A 43 -30.56 -0.06 16.24
N LEU A 44 -31.73 0.45 16.67
CA LEU A 44 -32.47 -0.02 17.83
C LEU A 44 -32.44 -1.56 17.91
N PRO A 45 -32.31 -2.16 19.11
CA PRO A 45 -32.40 -3.59 19.26
C PRO A 45 -33.81 -4.04 18.88
N SER A 46 -34.01 -4.51 17.67
CA SER A 46 -35.25 -5.18 17.33
C SER A 46 -35.33 -6.50 18.12
N ARG A 47 -36.14 -6.46 19.16
CA ARG A 47 -36.68 -7.60 19.85
C ARG A 47 -37.59 -8.35 18.87
N ALA A 48 -37.01 -9.13 18.00
CA ALA A 48 -37.75 -10.01 17.09
C ALA A 48 -37.14 -11.41 17.14
N GLY A 49 -37.98 -12.30 17.60
CA GLY A 49 -37.71 -13.70 17.84
C GLY A 49 -37.19 -14.45 16.61
N SER A 50 -36.60 -15.55 16.95
CA SER A 50 -36.14 -16.65 16.13
C SER A 50 -37.15 -17.10 15.04
N ARG A 51 -37.09 -16.50 13.87
CA ARG A 51 -37.72 -17.03 12.64
C ARG A 51 -37.28 -16.20 11.43
N SER A 52 -36.07 -16.40 10.92
CA SER A 52 -35.72 -16.12 9.53
C SER A 52 -34.29 -16.55 9.21
N ARG A 53 -34.04 -17.85 9.36
CA ARG A 53 -32.80 -18.47 8.87
C ARG A 53 -32.85 -18.76 7.36
N GLU A 54 -34.06 -18.74 6.78
CA GLU A 54 -34.29 -19.12 5.37
C GLU A 54 -34.21 -17.98 4.36
N ASN A 55 -34.28 -16.72 4.76
CA ASN A 55 -34.30 -15.60 3.81
C ASN A 55 -33.00 -14.76 3.76
N ARG A 56 -31.92 -15.18 4.43
CA ARG A 56 -30.61 -14.50 4.37
C ARG A 56 -29.82 -14.82 3.10
N GLY A 57 -30.22 -15.81 2.32
CA GLY A 57 -29.53 -16.22 1.10
C GLY A 57 -29.94 -15.50 -0.19
N ALA A 58 -31.11 -14.86 -0.20
CA ALA A 58 -31.72 -14.40 -1.45
C ALA A 58 -31.36 -12.95 -1.87
N ASN A 59 -30.80 -12.12 -0.96
CA ASN A 59 -30.52 -10.70 -1.24
C ASN A 59 -29.07 -10.28 -0.93
N LEU A 60 -28.11 -11.18 -0.90
CA LEU A 60 -26.69 -10.80 -0.85
C LEU A 60 -26.30 -10.28 -2.22
N ASN A 61 -25.90 -9.01 -2.27
CA ASN A 61 -25.27 -8.38 -3.42
C ASN A 61 -24.17 -9.33 -3.95
N SER A 62 -24.05 -9.50 -5.25
CA SER A 62 -23.07 -10.39 -5.88
C SER A 62 -21.64 -10.11 -5.43
N ASN A 63 -21.33 -8.87 -5.04
CA ASN A 63 -20.06 -8.44 -4.49
C ASN A 63 -19.67 -9.22 -3.22
N MET A 64 -20.64 -9.59 -2.37
CA MET A 64 -20.41 -10.29 -1.09
C MET A 64 -20.00 -11.75 -1.25
N ARG A 65 -20.17 -12.32 -2.44
CA ARG A 65 -19.82 -13.73 -2.72
C ARG A 65 -18.38 -13.93 -3.16
N VAL A 66 -17.64 -12.84 -3.34
CA VAL A 66 -16.29 -12.87 -3.86
C VAL A 66 -15.28 -12.79 -2.74
N ARG A 67 -14.27 -13.64 -2.79
CA ARG A 67 -13.09 -13.54 -1.91
C ARG A 67 -12.19 -12.42 -2.44
N THR A 68 -11.88 -11.50 -1.58
CA THR A 68 -10.98 -10.36 -1.83
C THR A 68 -9.83 -10.37 -0.83
N VAL A 69 -8.70 -9.80 -1.22
CA VAL A 69 -7.48 -9.71 -0.41
C VAL A 69 -7.30 -8.29 0.12
N LEU A 70 -7.61 -7.28 -0.73
CA LEU A 70 -7.31 -5.88 -0.42
C LEU A 70 -8.39 -5.21 0.42
N CYS A 71 -9.66 -5.60 0.27
CA CYS A 71 -10.74 -5.00 1.04
C CYS A 71 -11.92 -5.96 1.18
N THR A 72 -12.77 -5.73 2.19
CA THR A 72 -14.01 -6.47 2.37
C THR A 72 -15.18 -5.69 1.74
N PRO A 73 -15.89 -6.25 0.74
CA PRO A 73 -17.00 -5.55 0.11
C PRO A 73 -18.15 -5.32 1.09
N LYS A 74 -18.88 -4.22 0.91
CA LYS A 74 -20.02 -3.84 1.76
C LYS A 74 -21.34 -4.07 1.04
N PRO A 75 -22.41 -4.47 1.74
CA PRO A 75 -23.71 -4.72 1.13
C PRO A 75 -24.40 -3.45 0.59
N THR A 76 -23.96 -2.29 1.05
CA THR A 76 -24.46 -0.97 0.61
C THR A 76 -23.89 -0.53 -0.74
N TRP A 77 -22.83 -1.18 -1.23
CA TRP A 77 -22.23 -0.82 -2.50
C TRP A 77 -23.10 -1.24 -3.69
N PRO A 78 -23.09 -0.47 -4.79
CA PRO A 78 -23.74 -0.90 -6.03
C PRO A 78 -23.23 -2.27 -6.50
N ASP A 79 -24.07 -3.00 -7.22
CA ASP A 79 -23.64 -4.26 -7.84
C ASP A 79 -22.62 -3.99 -8.95
N LEU A 80 -21.43 -4.52 -8.80
CA LEU A 80 -20.33 -4.35 -9.76
C LEU A 80 -20.71 -4.89 -11.15
N ASN A 81 -21.37 -6.05 -11.22
CA ASN A 81 -21.70 -6.71 -12.49
C ASN A 81 -22.67 -5.89 -13.37
N ARG A 82 -23.43 -4.96 -12.77
CA ARG A 82 -24.38 -4.12 -13.50
C ARG A 82 -23.83 -2.76 -13.89
N SER A 83 -22.81 -2.27 -13.18
CA SER A 83 -22.38 -0.88 -13.26
C SER A 83 -20.88 -0.69 -13.52
N PHE A 84 -20.15 -1.79 -13.78
CA PHE A 84 -18.72 -1.71 -14.03
C PHE A 84 -18.44 -1.28 -15.49
N VAL A 85 -17.63 -0.25 -15.62
CA VAL A 85 -17.35 0.40 -16.92
C VAL A 85 -16.22 -0.27 -17.69
N GLY A 86 -15.52 -1.24 -17.07
CA GLY A 86 -14.51 -2.06 -17.73
C GLY A 86 -13.10 -1.49 -17.61
N MET A 87 -12.39 -2.06 -16.68
CA MET A 87 -10.93 -2.18 -16.68
C MET A 87 -10.59 -3.65 -16.84
N SER A 88 -9.45 -3.95 -17.42
CA SER A 88 -8.85 -5.28 -17.46
C SER A 88 -7.38 -5.17 -17.09
N MET A 89 -6.74 -6.32 -16.85
CA MET A 89 -5.32 -6.36 -16.55
C MET A 89 -4.62 -7.24 -17.56
N THR A 90 -3.47 -6.80 -18.04
CA THR A 90 -2.53 -7.59 -18.84
C THR A 90 -1.37 -8.04 -17.97
N THR A 91 -0.76 -9.15 -18.33
CA THR A 91 0.41 -9.68 -17.63
C THR A 91 1.51 -9.95 -18.64
N ASP A 92 2.66 -9.34 -18.41
CA ASP A 92 3.87 -9.53 -19.19
C ASP A 92 4.89 -10.31 -18.36
N GLU A 93 5.52 -11.33 -18.94
CA GLU A 93 6.58 -12.08 -18.27
C GLU A 93 7.93 -11.43 -18.53
N MET A 94 8.66 -11.14 -17.46
CA MET A 94 10.00 -10.58 -17.54
C MET A 94 11.06 -11.68 -17.57
N PRO A 95 12.24 -11.42 -18.15
CA PRO A 95 13.38 -12.31 -18.03
C PRO A 95 13.68 -12.59 -16.55
N GLY A 96 13.73 -13.87 -16.14
CA GLY A 96 13.89 -14.26 -14.75
C GLY A 96 12.59 -14.67 -14.04
N GLY A 97 11.45 -14.75 -14.75
CA GLY A 97 10.18 -15.29 -14.24
C GLY A 97 9.38 -14.33 -13.36
N ALA A 98 9.81 -13.07 -13.22
CA ALA A 98 8.99 -12.04 -12.59
C ALA A 98 7.83 -11.65 -13.52
N ARG A 99 6.66 -11.43 -12.93
CA ARG A 99 5.46 -11.00 -13.68
C ARG A 99 5.19 -9.53 -13.42
N VAL A 100 5.03 -8.78 -14.53
CA VAL A 100 4.59 -7.38 -14.50
C VAL A 100 3.14 -7.33 -14.95
N CYS A 101 2.27 -6.82 -14.10
CA CYS A 101 0.84 -6.74 -14.33
C CYS A 101 0.44 -5.28 -14.50
N ASN A 102 -0.33 -4.97 -15.55
CA ASN A 102 -0.70 -3.59 -15.87
C ASN A 102 -2.20 -3.49 -16.13
N TRP A 103 -2.85 -2.49 -15.54
CA TRP A 103 -4.25 -2.18 -15.87
C TRP A 103 -4.37 -1.56 -17.26
N VAL A 104 -5.46 -1.87 -17.90
CA VAL A 104 -5.82 -1.34 -19.23
C VAL A 104 -7.26 -0.83 -19.17
N HIS A 105 -7.45 0.42 -19.54
CA HIS A 105 -8.75 1.06 -19.58
C HIS A 105 -9.48 0.76 -20.88
N SER A 106 -10.73 0.31 -20.83
CA SER A 106 -11.60 0.20 -21.99
C SER A 106 -11.93 1.57 -22.58
N ARG A 107 -12.48 1.60 -23.80
CA ARG A 107 -12.94 2.86 -24.42
C ARG A 107 -13.98 3.58 -23.55
N ALA A 108 -14.90 2.84 -22.95
CA ALA A 108 -15.93 3.41 -22.07
C ALA A 108 -15.31 3.99 -20.79
N TYR A 109 -14.32 3.31 -20.20
CA TYR A 109 -13.61 3.84 -19.04
C TYR A 109 -12.83 5.12 -19.37
N LYS A 110 -12.17 5.18 -20.51
CA LYS A 110 -11.48 6.39 -21.00
C LYS A 110 -12.43 7.57 -21.21
N GLN A 111 -13.67 7.31 -21.64
CA GLN A 111 -14.69 8.36 -21.73
C GLN A 111 -15.12 8.87 -20.35
N ALA A 112 -15.29 7.98 -19.37
CA ALA A 112 -15.55 8.38 -17.98
C ALA A 112 -14.36 9.19 -17.41
N GLN A 113 -13.14 8.83 -17.76
CA GLN A 113 -11.93 9.56 -17.37
C GLN A 113 -11.90 10.99 -17.92
N PHE A 114 -12.36 11.18 -19.15
CA PHE A 114 -12.46 12.52 -19.74
C PHE A 114 -13.51 13.38 -18.97
N GLN A 115 -14.68 12.81 -18.66
CA GLN A 115 -15.70 13.49 -17.84
C GLN A 115 -15.17 13.80 -16.42
N PHE A 116 -14.37 12.89 -15.84
CA PHE A 116 -13.70 13.12 -14.57
C PHE A 116 -12.75 14.32 -14.62
N ALA A 117 -11.93 14.42 -15.67
CA ALA A 117 -11.04 15.57 -15.86
C ALA A 117 -11.82 16.89 -15.93
N GLN A 118 -12.96 16.92 -16.62
CA GLN A 118 -13.85 18.08 -16.68
C GLN A 118 -14.45 18.41 -15.29
N ALA A 119 -14.91 17.39 -14.55
CA ALA A 119 -15.46 17.57 -13.21
C ALA A 119 -14.41 18.10 -12.21
N VAL A 120 -13.17 17.64 -12.30
CA VAL A 120 -12.06 18.18 -11.47
C VAL A 120 -11.75 19.62 -11.85
N SER A 121 -11.73 19.96 -13.14
CA SER A 121 -11.46 21.32 -13.63
C SER A 121 -12.52 22.32 -13.23
N SER A 122 -13.76 21.88 -12.94
CA SER A 122 -14.83 22.76 -12.47
C SER A 122 -14.69 23.19 -11.00
N TYR A 123 -13.80 22.53 -10.23
CA TYR A 123 -13.64 22.72 -8.78
C TYR A 123 -14.92 22.53 -7.98
N ASP A 124 -15.95 21.89 -8.56
CA ASP A 124 -17.22 21.62 -7.92
C ASP A 124 -17.34 20.16 -7.48
N THR A 125 -17.47 19.96 -6.17
CA THR A 125 -17.64 18.63 -5.59
C THR A 125 -18.93 17.95 -6.05
N GLN A 126 -19.99 18.72 -6.35
CA GLN A 126 -21.28 18.16 -6.80
C GLN A 126 -21.14 17.52 -8.18
N SER A 127 -20.30 18.05 -9.05
CA SER A 127 -19.96 17.44 -10.34
C SER A 127 -19.32 16.07 -10.18
N LEU A 128 -18.45 15.88 -9.19
CA LEU A 128 -17.84 14.57 -8.85
C LEU A 128 -18.88 13.59 -8.29
N VAL A 129 -19.81 14.08 -7.44
CA VAL A 129 -20.90 13.26 -6.91
C VAL A 129 -21.86 12.83 -8.03
N ALA A 130 -22.18 13.72 -8.97
CA ALA A 130 -23.00 13.41 -10.13
C ALA A 130 -22.32 12.34 -11.01
N LEU A 131 -21.02 12.49 -11.25
CA LEU A 131 -20.23 11.52 -12.00
C LEU A 131 -20.20 10.14 -11.32
N MET A 132 -20.04 10.10 -9.99
CA MET A 132 -20.09 8.84 -9.23
C MET A 132 -21.45 8.16 -9.31
N ARG A 133 -22.54 8.89 -9.42
CA ARG A 133 -23.89 8.31 -9.61
C ARG A 133 -24.03 7.60 -10.96
N VAL A 134 -23.40 8.16 -12.00
CA VAL A 134 -23.40 7.58 -13.35
C VAL A 134 -22.37 6.44 -13.46
N PHE A 135 -21.17 6.65 -12.92
CA PHE A 135 -20.06 5.69 -12.97
C PHE A 135 -19.62 5.31 -11.55
N PRO A 136 -20.39 4.51 -10.82
CA PRO A 136 -20.15 4.26 -9.40
C PRO A 136 -18.84 3.51 -9.09
N TRP A 137 -18.20 2.95 -10.10
CA TRP A 137 -16.93 2.20 -9.98
C TRP A 137 -15.76 2.87 -10.68
N HIS A 138 -15.89 4.15 -11.05
CA HIS A 138 -14.80 4.91 -11.62
C HIS A 138 -13.78 5.26 -10.53
N VAL A 139 -12.58 4.67 -10.63
CA VAL A 139 -11.59 4.67 -9.54
C VAL A 139 -11.12 6.08 -9.19
N ASP A 140 -10.75 6.88 -10.19
CA ASP A 140 -10.23 8.24 -9.93
C ASP A 140 -11.28 9.15 -9.28
N THR A 141 -12.57 9.02 -9.66
CA THR A 141 -13.67 9.73 -8.99
C THR A 141 -13.79 9.33 -7.53
N LEU A 142 -13.72 8.03 -7.22
CA LEU A 142 -13.76 7.53 -5.84
C LEU A 142 -12.57 8.02 -5.03
N LEU A 143 -11.37 8.02 -5.61
CA LEU A 143 -10.19 8.55 -4.95
C LEU A 143 -10.30 10.04 -4.69
N GLN A 144 -10.83 10.82 -5.64
CA GLN A 144 -11.01 12.26 -5.44
C GLN A 144 -12.06 12.56 -4.36
N LEU A 145 -13.19 11.84 -4.35
CA LEU A 145 -14.21 11.96 -3.30
C LEU A 145 -13.68 11.53 -1.93
N SER A 146 -12.81 10.51 -1.88
CA SER A 146 -12.10 10.13 -0.65
C SER A 146 -11.24 11.27 -0.11
N ALA A 147 -10.54 12.00 -0.99
CA ALA A 147 -9.77 13.17 -0.59
C ALA A 147 -10.65 14.29 -0.03
N VAL A 148 -11.76 14.59 -0.72
CA VAL A 148 -12.74 15.60 -0.27
C VAL A 148 -13.31 15.23 1.11
N SER A 149 -13.77 13.99 1.30
CA SER A 149 -14.31 13.53 2.59
C SER A 149 -13.27 13.62 3.70
N ARG A 150 -11.99 13.33 3.39
CA ARG A 150 -10.90 13.47 4.35
C ARG A 150 -10.69 14.93 4.76
N TYR A 151 -10.74 15.88 3.83
CA TYR A 151 -10.66 17.31 4.13
C TYR A 151 -11.83 17.81 4.98
N GLN A 152 -13.01 17.23 4.79
CA GLN A 152 -14.21 17.50 5.59
C GLN A 152 -14.19 16.83 6.98
N GLY A 153 -13.17 16.00 7.28
CA GLY A 153 -13.02 15.29 8.55
C GLY A 153 -13.79 13.96 8.61
N ASP A 154 -14.51 13.57 7.57
CA ASP A 154 -15.21 12.29 7.52
C ASP A 154 -14.26 11.16 7.05
N LEU A 155 -13.48 10.64 8.02
CA LEU A 155 -12.55 9.53 7.77
C LEU A 155 -13.28 8.21 7.48
N GLY A 156 -14.54 8.08 7.92
CA GLY A 156 -15.34 6.89 7.65
C GLY A 156 -15.73 6.80 6.18
N GLN A 157 -16.28 7.88 5.63
CA GLN A 157 -16.65 7.98 4.23
C GLN A 157 -15.42 7.97 3.32
N ALA A 158 -14.32 8.65 3.73
CA ALA A 158 -13.07 8.62 3.01
C ALA A 158 -12.53 7.20 2.85
N GLY A 159 -12.57 6.38 3.91
CA GLY A 159 -12.19 4.97 3.87
C GLY A 159 -13.13 4.13 3.00
N ASP A 160 -14.45 4.39 3.03
CA ASP A 160 -15.41 3.67 2.20
C ASP A 160 -15.13 3.87 0.69
N PHE A 161 -14.83 5.09 0.28
CA PHE A 161 -14.46 5.37 -1.10
C PHE A 161 -13.14 4.69 -1.51
N LEU A 162 -12.14 4.65 -0.60
CA LEU A 162 -10.89 3.95 -0.86
C LEU A 162 -11.09 2.44 -1.01
N ASP A 163 -11.81 1.82 -0.08
CA ASP A 163 -12.14 0.40 -0.13
C ASP A 163 -12.87 0.04 -1.42
N ARG A 164 -13.81 0.89 -1.83
CA ARG A 164 -14.57 0.72 -3.06
C ARG A 164 -13.70 0.85 -4.32
N ALA A 165 -12.75 1.79 -4.35
CA ALA A 165 -11.78 1.93 -5.43
C ALA A 165 -10.87 0.69 -5.54
N LEU A 166 -10.34 0.21 -4.42
CA LEU A 166 -9.53 -1.00 -4.36
C LEU A 166 -10.31 -2.24 -4.79
N PHE A 167 -11.57 -2.36 -4.37
CA PHE A 167 -12.44 -3.46 -4.81
C PHE A 167 -12.61 -3.46 -6.33
N ALA A 168 -12.87 -2.30 -6.95
CA ALA A 168 -13.00 -2.20 -8.40
C ALA A 168 -11.72 -2.63 -9.11
N MET A 169 -10.54 -2.22 -8.61
CA MET A 169 -9.25 -2.59 -9.17
C MET A 169 -8.95 -4.08 -8.98
N GLU A 170 -9.17 -4.63 -7.79
CA GLU A 170 -8.98 -6.05 -7.52
C GLU A 170 -9.88 -6.93 -8.39
N ARG A 171 -11.12 -6.51 -8.61
CA ARG A 171 -12.09 -7.23 -9.45
C ARG A 171 -11.78 -7.17 -10.94
N SER A 172 -11.06 -6.15 -11.39
CA SER A 172 -10.57 -6.02 -12.77
C SER A 172 -9.22 -6.69 -13.00
N ALA A 173 -8.55 -7.08 -11.91
CA ALA A 173 -7.25 -7.74 -11.98
C ALA A 173 -7.39 -9.22 -12.41
N VAL A 174 -6.34 -9.76 -13.01
CA VAL A 174 -6.27 -11.19 -13.33
C VAL A 174 -6.13 -12.04 -12.06
N PRO A 175 -6.69 -13.26 -12.02
CA PRO A 175 -6.61 -14.12 -10.83
C PRO A 175 -5.18 -14.38 -10.35
N THR A 176 -4.22 -14.42 -11.27
CA THR A 176 -2.79 -14.60 -10.96
C THR A 176 -2.19 -13.40 -10.22
N PHE A 177 -2.69 -12.18 -10.44
CA PHE A 177 -2.31 -11.01 -9.67
C PHE A 177 -2.82 -11.13 -8.23
N VAL A 178 -4.11 -11.39 -8.06
CA VAL A 178 -4.75 -11.46 -6.74
C VAL A 178 -4.14 -12.59 -5.88
N SER A 179 -3.97 -13.79 -6.46
CA SER A 179 -3.32 -14.91 -5.75
C SER A 179 -1.83 -14.64 -5.50
N GLY A 180 -1.19 -13.87 -6.37
CA GLY A 180 0.20 -13.47 -6.25
C GLY A 180 0.45 -12.50 -5.10
N LEU A 181 -0.54 -11.70 -4.67
CA LEU A 181 -0.37 -10.73 -3.58
C LEU A 181 0.15 -11.38 -2.29
N THR A 182 -0.33 -12.58 -1.98
CA THR A 182 0.06 -13.33 -0.77
C THR A 182 1.00 -14.51 -1.06
N SER A 183 1.62 -14.51 -2.23
CA SER A 183 2.57 -15.55 -2.63
C SER A 183 3.88 -15.48 -1.84
N SER A 184 4.46 -16.64 -1.56
CA SER A 184 5.79 -16.75 -0.94
C SER A 184 6.95 -16.23 -1.80
N SER A 185 6.72 -15.94 -3.07
CA SER A 185 7.68 -15.31 -3.98
C SER A 185 7.58 -13.78 -4.01
N GLY A 186 6.71 -13.20 -3.19
CA GLY A 186 6.40 -11.77 -3.13
C GLY A 186 5.31 -11.35 -4.13
N PRO A 187 4.65 -10.19 -3.89
CA PRO A 187 3.59 -9.66 -4.73
C PRO A 187 4.03 -9.46 -6.18
N PRO A 188 3.12 -9.53 -7.17
CA PRO A 188 3.43 -9.21 -8.56
C PRO A 188 3.96 -7.78 -8.69
N MET A 189 4.76 -7.52 -9.72
CA MET A 189 5.20 -6.18 -10.06
C MET A 189 4.15 -5.47 -10.93
N CYS A 190 4.22 -4.13 -10.92
CA CYS A 190 3.33 -3.29 -11.70
C CYS A 190 4.08 -2.01 -12.07
N ASP A 191 4.01 -1.58 -13.33
CA ASP A 191 4.79 -0.43 -13.82
C ASP A 191 4.14 0.90 -13.42
N PHE A 192 4.80 1.68 -12.57
CA PHE A 192 4.32 3.01 -12.17
C PHE A 192 4.30 4.03 -13.33
N GLN A 193 5.11 3.84 -14.36
CA GLN A 193 5.17 4.77 -15.49
C GLN A 193 3.87 4.79 -16.28
N ARG A 194 3.10 3.69 -16.27
CA ARG A 194 1.79 3.64 -16.91
C ARG A 194 0.75 4.41 -16.10
N ALA A 195 0.09 5.36 -16.76
CA ALA A 195 -0.91 6.23 -16.12
C ALA A 195 -2.08 5.43 -15.51
N GLU A 196 -2.50 4.36 -16.17
CA GLU A 196 -3.60 3.49 -15.74
C GLU A 196 -3.31 2.78 -14.42
N ASN A 197 -2.03 2.56 -14.11
CA ASN A 197 -1.62 1.91 -12.86
C ASN A 197 -1.60 2.87 -11.67
N ARG A 198 -1.34 4.17 -11.89
CA ARG A 198 -1.09 5.16 -10.81
C ARG A 198 -2.21 5.27 -9.79
N ALA A 199 -3.45 5.05 -10.21
CA ALA A 199 -4.59 5.05 -9.31
C ALA A 199 -4.47 3.97 -8.21
N PHE A 200 -3.88 2.81 -8.52
CA PHE A 200 -3.63 1.76 -7.54
C PHE A 200 -2.62 2.20 -6.48
N TRP A 201 -1.49 2.79 -6.92
CA TRP A 201 -0.50 3.35 -5.98
C TRP A 201 -1.10 4.38 -5.06
N LEU A 202 -1.88 5.30 -5.61
CA LEU A 202 -2.52 6.34 -4.82
C LEU A 202 -3.52 5.76 -3.80
N ALA A 203 -4.30 4.75 -4.20
CA ALA A 203 -5.22 4.06 -3.30
C ALA A 203 -4.49 3.36 -2.14
N VAL A 204 -3.45 2.59 -2.46
CA VAL A 204 -2.62 1.88 -1.47
C VAL A 204 -1.93 2.87 -0.52
N HIS A 205 -1.31 3.92 -1.06
CA HIS A 205 -0.64 4.94 -0.24
C HIS A 205 -1.60 5.65 0.72
N ARG A 206 -2.80 6.01 0.26
CA ARG A 206 -3.82 6.63 1.12
C ARG A 206 -4.32 5.69 2.22
N ASN A 207 -4.39 4.40 1.94
CA ASN A 207 -4.72 3.40 2.97
C ASN A 207 -3.62 3.28 4.02
N ILE A 208 -2.36 3.34 3.65
CA ILE A 208 -1.24 3.35 4.60
C ILE A 208 -1.39 4.51 5.60
N ASP A 209 -1.67 5.74 5.12
CA ASP A 209 -1.92 6.91 5.97
C ASP A 209 -3.16 6.69 6.86
N LEU A 210 -4.26 6.19 6.30
CA LEU A 210 -5.49 5.94 7.04
C LEU A 210 -5.31 4.92 8.16
N PHE A 211 -4.59 3.83 7.91
CA PHE A 211 -4.30 2.79 8.89
C PHE A 211 -3.33 3.29 9.97
N GLY A 212 -2.33 4.09 9.58
CA GLY A 212 -1.44 4.77 10.51
C GLY A 212 -2.19 5.67 11.49
N ARG A 213 -3.15 6.47 11.01
CA ARG A 213 -4.02 7.32 11.85
C ARG A 213 -4.92 6.52 12.80
N ARG A 214 -5.28 5.30 12.44
CA ARG A 214 -6.06 4.37 13.28
C ARG A 214 -5.20 3.62 14.29
N GLY A 215 -3.86 3.75 14.25
CA GLY A 215 -2.93 3.01 15.09
C GLY A 215 -2.74 1.54 14.70
N THR A 216 -3.19 1.14 13.50
CA THR A 216 -2.98 -0.21 12.97
C THR A 216 -1.65 -0.29 12.24
N TRP A 217 -0.55 -0.22 13.03
CA TRP A 217 0.81 -0.10 12.51
C TRP A 217 1.30 -1.33 11.75
N ARG A 218 0.88 -2.51 12.19
CA ARG A 218 1.25 -3.75 11.52
C ARG A 218 0.59 -3.87 10.16
N THR A 219 -0.68 -3.51 10.06
CA THR A 219 -1.41 -3.45 8.79
C THR A 219 -0.77 -2.41 7.86
N SER A 220 -0.49 -1.20 8.36
CA SER A 220 0.22 -0.17 7.58
C SER A 220 1.54 -0.69 7.02
N LEU A 221 2.31 -1.45 7.81
CA LEU A 221 3.58 -2.04 7.35
C LEU A 221 3.36 -3.06 6.22
N GLU A 222 2.36 -3.94 6.31
CA GLU A 222 2.07 -4.89 5.24
C GLU A 222 1.69 -4.19 3.93
N TRP A 223 0.91 -3.10 4.02
CA TRP A 223 0.57 -2.29 2.85
C TRP A 223 1.76 -1.49 2.30
N CYS A 224 2.70 -1.07 3.15
CA CYS A 224 3.99 -0.52 2.69
C CYS A 224 4.83 -1.55 1.93
N LYS A 225 4.89 -2.79 2.44
CA LYS A 225 5.57 -3.90 1.74
C LYS A 225 4.95 -4.15 0.37
N LEU A 226 3.61 -4.14 0.28
CA LEU A 226 2.90 -4.24 -0.99
C LEU A 226 3.35 -3.14 -1.96
N LEU A 227 3.27 -1.88 -1.54
CA LEU A 227 3.54 -0.74 -2.42
C LEU A 227 4.99 -0.76 -2.93
N PHE A 228 5.96 -1.07 -2.06
CA PHE A 228 7.36 -1.22 -2.43
C PHE A 228 7.60 -2.44 -3.35
N ALA A 229 6.88 -3.54 -3.15
CA ALA A 229 7.01 -4.75 -3.95
C ALA A 229 6.48 -4.61 -5.39
N LEU A 230 5.51 -3.71 -5.61
CA LEU A 230 4.96 -3.43 -6.93
C LEU A 230 6.01 -2.79 -7.84
N ASP A 231 6.80 -1.84 -7.30
CA ASP A 231 7.90 -1.19 -8.02
C ASP A 231 9.00 -0.80 -7.03
N MET A 232 10.15 -1.48 -7.11
CA MET A 232 11.28 -1.28 -6.19
C MET A 232 12.08 0.00 -6.46
N THR A 233 11.70 0.79 -7.48
CA THR A 233 12.24 2.14 -7.67
C THR A 233 11.70 3.13 -6.64
N ASP A 234 10.67 2.70 -5.90
CA ASP A 234 10.04 3.46 -4.81
C ASP A 234 9.49 4.83 -5.24
N PRO A 235 8.60 4.89 -6.24
CA PRO A 235 8.10 6.16 -6.76
C PRO A 235 7.29 6.99 -5.75
N HIS A 236 6.85 6.38 -4.66
CA HIS A 236 6.09 7.03 -3.58
C HIS A 236 6.89 7.29 -2.30
N GLY A 237 8.19 6.96 -2.28
CA GLY A 237 9.06 7.20 -1.12
C GLY A 237 8.69 6.38 0.12
N ILE A 238 8.24 5.15 -0.06
CA ILE A 238 7.82 4.24 1.03
C ILE A 238 8.98 3.92 1.98
N LEU A 239 10.21 3.93 1.50
CA LEU A 239 11.39 3.76 2.34
C LEU A 239 11.53 4.81 3.43
N LEU A 240 10.87 5.98 3.29
CA LEU A 240 10.81 7.02 4.31
C LEU A 240 9.77 6.74 5.42
N TRP A 241 8.95 5.70 5.26
CA TRP A 241 7.89 5.34 6.20
C TRP A 241 8.13 3.97 6.83
N ILE A 242 8.83 3.08 6.11
CA ILE A 242 8.95 1.67 6.46
C ILE A 242 9.77 1.46 7.76
N ASP A 243 10.75 2.32 8.02
CA ASP A 243 11.55 2.33 9.23
C ASP A 243 10.69 2.62 10.47
N PHE A 244 9.93 3.69 10.42
CA PHE A 244 8.99 4.07 11.48
C PHE A 244 7.95 2.99 11.73
N LEU A 245 7.31 2.47 10.68
CA LEU A 245 6.27 1.46 10.80
C LEU A 245 6.80 0.12 11.32
N ALA A 246 8.01 -0.27 10.91
CA ALA A 246 8.65 -1.48 11.39
C ALA A 246 8.95 -1.42 12.91
N ILE A 247 9.47 -0.28 13.38
CA ILE A 247 9.73 -0.06 14.81
C ILE A 247 8.40 -0.04 15.60
N LYS A 248 7.39 0.71 15.13
CA LYS A 248 6.07 0.82 15.78
C LYS A 248 5.33 -0.51 15.85
N SER A 249 5.41 -1.32 14.81
CA SER A 249 4.80 -2.66 14.76
C SER A 249 5.66 -3.74 15.41
N ARG A 250 6.83 -3.39 15.98
CA ARG A 250 7.80 -4.31 16.62
C ARG A 250 8.29 -5.41 15.70
N GLN A 251 8.42 -5.13 14.41
CA GLN A 251 8.94 -6.07 13.41
C GLN A 251 10.45 -5.88 13.20
N LEU A 252 11.23 -5.94 14.29
CA LEU A 252 12.63 -5.56 14.30
C LEU A 252 13.52 -6.54 13.52
N ASP A 253 13.31 -7.84 13.70
CA ASP A 253 14.08 -8.87 13.00
C ASP A 253 13.80 -8.83 11.49
N TRP A 254 12.53 -8.68 11.12
CA TRP A 254 12.14 -8.50 9.72
C TRP A 254 12.81 -7.25 9.12
N PHE A 255 12.81 -6.15 9.86
CA PHE A 255 13.36 -4.88 9.39
C PHE A 255 14.87 -4.97 9.12
N LEU A 256 15.61 -5.62 10.01
CA LEU A 256 17.05 -5.86 9.83
C LEU A 256 17.32 -6.73 8.59
N ALA A 257 16.58 -7.83 8.45
CA ALA A 257 16.70 -8.71 7.29
C ALA A 257 16.31 -8.01 5.98
N PHE A 258 15.30 -7.14 6.02
CA PHE A 258 14.87 -6.34 4.87
C PHE A 258 15.93 -5.33 4.44
N ILE A 259 16.52 -4.59 5.38
CA ILE A 259 17.60 -3.62 5.07
C ILE A 259 18.80 -4.33 4.45
N ASP A 260 19.26 -5.44 5.04
CA ASP A 260 20.40 -6.20 4.53
C ASP A 260 20.13 -6.76 3.12
N ALA A 261 18.90 -7.23 2.85
CA ALA A 261 18.49 -7.70 1.54
C ALA A 261 18.41 -6.55 0.51
N LEU A 262 17.94 -5.38 0.93
CA LEU A 262 17.82 -4.20 0.08
C LEU A 262 19.20 -3.62 -0.28
N ASP A 263 20.13 -3.56 0.68
CA ASP A 263 21.51 -3.15 0.43
C ASP A 263 22.21 -4.10 -0.54
N ALA A 264 22.04 -5.41 -0.34
CA ALA A 264 22.60 -6.42 -1.26
C ALA A 264 22.03 -6.29 -2.68
N TYR A 265 20.72 -6.03 -2.81
CA TYR A 265 20.06 -5.82 -4.10
C TYR A 265 20.58 -4.57 -4.81
N ARG A 266 20.69 -3.44 -4.10
CA ARG A 266 21.16 -2.17 -4.66
C ARG A 266 22.62 -2.26 -5.09
N ASN A 267 23.48 -2.88 -4.27
CA ASN A 267 24.88 -3.07 -4.58
C ASN A 267 25.08 -4.00 -5.79
N SER A 268 24.26 -5.04 -5.96
CA SER A 268 24.34 -5.93 -7.13
C SER A 268 23.99 -5.20 -8.43
N ASN A 269 23.00 -4.29 -8.39
CA ASN A 269 22.62 -3.48 -9.55
C ASN A 269 23.69 -2.43 -9.88
N LYS A 270 24.40 -1.88 -8.88
CA LYS A 270 25.48 -0.94 -9.08
C LYS A 270 26.65 -1.58 -9.84
N VAL A 271 27.05 -2.78 -9.44
CA VAL A 271 28.11 -3.54 -10.13
C VAL A 271 27.75 -3.87 -11.57
N ALA A 272 26.46 -4.15 -11.86
CA ALA A 272 25.99 -4.41 -13.22
C ALA A 272 26.04 -3.17 -14.15
N LEU A 273 25.90 -1.96 -13.57
CA LEU A 273 26.00 -0.69 -14.31
C LEU A 273 27.45 -0.25 -14.56
N GLU A 274 28.40 -0.73 -13.77
CA GLU A 274 29.83 -0.38 -13.88
C GLU A 274 30.59 -1.25 -14.90
N THR A 275 29.96 -2.25 -15.57
CA THR A 275 30.59 -3.03 -16.63
C THR A 275 30.81 -2.18 -17.89
N PRO A 276 32.02 -2.19 -18.52
CA PRO A 276 32.46 -1.18 -19.45
C PRO A 276 31.98 -1.40 -20.90
N SER A 277 30.68 -1.31 -21.15
CA SER A 277 30.14 -1.34 -22.51
C SER A 277 29.39 -0.06 -22.90
N SER A 278 29.44 1.00 -22.07
CA SER A 278 28.69 2.22 -22.31
C SER A 278 29.58 3.38 -22.79
N SER A 279 29.06 4.16 -23.72
CA SER A 279 29.70 5.39 -24.23
C SER A 279 29.91 6.42 -23.13
N SER A 280 30.86 7.36 -23.33
CA SER A 280 31.18 8.42 -22.36
C SER A 280 29.98 9.29 -21.99
N LEU A 281 28.99 9.44 -22.88
CA LEU A 281 27.74 10.17 -22.66
C LEU A 281 26.79 9.40 -21.73
N ASP A 282 26.75 8.08 -21.84
CA ASP A 282 25.95 7.24 -20.95
C ASP A 282 26.55 7.19 -19.54
N LYS A 283 27.89 7.28 -19.41
CA LYS A 283 28.61 7.43 -18.12
C LYS A 283 28.28 8.73 -17.42
N LEU A 284 28.15 9.84 -18.15
CA LEU A 284 27.75 11.14 -17.57
C LEU A 284 26.29 11.17 -17.16
N LYS A 285 25.39 10.55 -17.92
CA LYS A 285 23.97 10.40 -17.55
C LYS A 285 23.79 9.44 -16.37
N SER A 286 24.57 8.36 -16.34
CA SER A 286 24.60 7.40 -15.24
C SER A 286 25.16 8.05 -13.97
N ALA A 287 26.24 8.80 -14.04
CA ALA A 287 26.83 9.50 -12.88
C ALA A 287 25.88 10.56 -12.29
N ALA A 288 25.11 11.26 -13.12
CA ALA A 288 24.09 12.19 -12.65
C ALA A 288 22.88 11.50 -12.01
N HIS A 289 22.62 10.22 -12.36
CA HIS A 289 21.57 9.39 -11.79
C HIS A 289 22.07 8.53 -10.60
N ASP A 290 23.38 8.36 -10.48
CA ASP A 290 24.06 7.41 -9.57
C ASP A 290 24.10 7.88 -8.11
N THR A 291 23.71 9.11 -7.81
CA THR A 291 23.55 9.59 -6.42
C THR A 291 22.37 8.98 -5.71
N THR A 292 21.48 8.27 -6.42
CA THR A 292 20.21 7.73 -5.88
C THR A 292 20.24 6.21 -5.61
N HIS A 293 21.22 5.46 -6.11
CA HIS A 293 21.21 3.98 -6.06
C HIS A 293 22.35 3.35 -5.27
N GLY A 294 23.05 4.13 -4.43
CA GLY A 294 24.07 3.60 -3.52
C GLY A 294 23.48 2.92 -2.28
N SER A 295 24.37 2.56 -1.35
CA SER A 295 24.07 2.11 0.01
C SER A 295 22.94 2.93 0.64
N LEU A 296 22.15 2.34 1.53
CA LEU A 296 21.08 3.04 2.30
C LEU A 296 21.63 4.07 3.29
N ASP A 297 22.93 4.30 3.30
CA ASP A 297 23.65 5.20 4.19
C ASP A 297 23.24 6.68 4.08
N TRP A 298 22.62 7.09 2.96
CA TRP A 298 22.07 8.44 2.78
C TRP A 298 20.84 8.70 3.66
N SER A 299 20.13 7.63 4.07
CA SER A 299 18.89 7.77 4.82
C SER A 299 19.14 7.87 6.32
N VAL A 300 18.87 9.04 6.88
CA VAL A 300 18.91 9.30 8.31
C VAL A 300 17.98 8.33 9.07
N GLY A 301 16.73 8.22 8.61
CA GLY A 301 15.71 7.37 9.23
C GLY A 301 16.16 5.91 9.31
N LEU A 302 16.58 5.32 8.18
CA LEU A 302 17.02 3.92 8.13
C LEU A 302 18.26 3.68 8.99
N SER A 303 19.22 4.62 9.04
CA SER A 303 20.45 4.50 9.83
C SER A 303 20.14 4.44 11.34
N PHE A 304 19.36 5.37 11.87
CA PHE A 304 18.96 5.39 13.27
C PHE A 304 17.99 4.26 13.63
N ALA A 305 17.04 3.95 12.74
CA ALA A 305 16.12 2.84 12.96
C ALA A 305 16.83 1.49 13.00
N ARG A 306 17.89 1.29 12.21
CA ARG A 306 18.75 0.10 12.28
C ARG A 306 19.39 -0.04 13.68
N ALA A 307 19.95 1.03 14.21
CA ALA A 307 20.53 1.02 15.55
C ALA A 307 19.47 0.71 16.62
N LEU A 308 18.28 1.31 16.54
CA LEU A 308 17.16 1.02 17.44
C LEU A 308 16.69 -0.43 17.34
N ALA A 309 16.61 -0.98 16.13
CA ALA A 309 16.22 -2.36 15.91
C ALA A 309 17.24 -3.34 16.51
N LEU A 310 18.54 -3.11 16.29
CA LEU A 310 19.62 -3.90 16.91
C LEU A 310 19.57 -3.83 18.44
N ARG A 311 19.29 -2.67 19.00
CA ARG A 311 19.12 -2.52 20.47
C ARG A 311 17.87 -3.28 20.95
N GLY A 312 16.77 -3.20 20.24
CA GLY A 312 15.52 -3.90 20.56
C GLY A 312 15.66 -5.43 20.52
N THR A 313 16.49 -5.95 19.61
CA THR A 313 16.84 -7.38 19.52
C THR A 313 18.00 -7.78 20.44
N LYS A 314 18.55 -6.83 21.24
CA LYS A 314 19.70 -7.02 22.13
C LYS A 314 20.96 -7.50 21.41
N ALA A 315 21.14 -7.10 20.16
CA ALA A 315 22.33 -7.43 19.39
C ALA A 315 23.58 -6.68 19.92
N PRO A 316 24.73 -7.32 20.03
CA PRO A 316 25.94 -6.67 20.56
C PRO A 316 26.46 -5.53 19.67
N SER A 317 26.07 -5.48 18.43
CA SER A 317 26.46 -4.45 17.46
C SER A 317 25.62 -3.16 17.54
N SER A 318 24.65 -3.05 18.47
CA SER A 318 23.75 -1.90 18.56
C SER A 318 24.48 -0.57 18.75
N ASP A 319 25.47 -0.52 19.66
CA ASP A 319 26.21 0.70 19.97
C ASP A 319 27.14 1.12 18.83
N ALA A 320 27.73 0.16 18.13
CA ALA A 320 28.52 0.41 16.94
C ALA A 320 27.68 0.97 15.81
N ALA A 321 26.46 0.44 15.61
CA ALA A 321 25.52 0.94 14.62
C ALA A 321 25.04 2.36 14.94
N LEU A 322 24.79 2.66 16.21
CA LEU A 322 24.40 4.01 16.66
C LEU A 322 25.54 5.00 16.44
N SER A 323 26.77 4.64 16.82
CA SER A 323 27.98 5.47 16.61
C SER A 323 28.16 5.78 15.13
N LEU A 324 27.98 4.78 14.25
CA LEU A 324 28.06 4.95 12.81
C LEU A 324 26.97 5.89 12.28
N ALA A 325 25.72 5.77 12.75
CA ALA A 325 24.61 6.65 12.37
C ALA A 325 24.88 8.12 12.79
N ILE A 326 25.44 8.34 13.98
CA ILE A 326 25.81 9.67 14.46
C ILE A 326 26.93 10.28 13.61
N VAL A 327 27.98 9.50 13.29
CA VAL A 327 29.10 9.96 12.45
C VAL A 327 28.63 10.33 11.05
N ARG A 328 27.72 9.56 10.47
CA ARG A 328 27.14 9.81 9.13
C ARG A 328 26.19 11.01 9.11
N HIS A 329 25.41 11.19 10.17
CA HIS A 329 24.36 12.19 10.25
C HIS A 329 24.47 13.06 11.52
N PRO A 330 25.56 13.82 11.72
CA PRO A 330 25.80 14.54 12.96
C PRO A 330 24.73 15.60 13.27
N ARG A 331 24.21 16.28 12.25
CA ARG A 331 23.13 17.26 12.45
C ARG A 331 21.83 16.63 12.97
N ALA A 332 21.51 15.44 12.51
CA ALA A 332 20.34 14.72 12.99
C ALA A 332 20.50 14.30 14.46
N ALA A 333 21.69 13.89 14.87
CA ALA A 333 21.97 13.56 16.26
C ALA A 333 21.76 14.78 17.20
N ILE A 334 22.26 15.96 16.80
CA ILE A 334 22.05 17.20 17.57
C ILE A 334 20.55 17.53 17.69
N LEU A 335 19.83 17.52 16.55
CA LEU A 335 18.39 17.81 16.54
C LEU A 335 17.56 16.78 17.36
N LEU A 336 17.99 15.52 17.42
CA LEU A 336 17.36 14.50 18.25
C LEU A 336 17.65 14.75 19.72
N ALA A 337 18.89 15.12 20.09
CA ALA A 337 19.26 15.47 21.46
C ALA A 337 18.48 16.69 21.95
N ASP A 338 18.41 17.76 21.17
CA ASP A 338 17.62 18.97 21.48
C ASP A 338 16.12 18.62 21.66
N LYS A 339 15.59 17.70 20.85
CA LYS A 339 14.18 17.28 20.93
C LYS A 339 13.88 16.43 22.17
N LEU A 340 14.89 15.76 22.71
CA LEU A 340 14.80 14.88 23.88
C LEU A 340 15.25 15.57 25.16
N ASP A 341 15.63 16.85 25.11
CA ASP A 341 16.15 17.65 26.23
C ASP A 341 17.40 16.99 26.89
N VAL A 342 18.32 16.44 26.08
CA VAL A 342 19.55 15.73 26.52
C VAL A 342 20.79 16.50 26.06
#